data_e39375011fcaf7424266db5a014c86a1
#
_entry.id   e39375011fcaf7424266db5a014c86a1
#
_cell.length_a   1.000
_cell.length_b   1.000
_cell.length_c   1.000
_cell.angle_alpha   90.00
_cell.angle_beta   90.00
_cell.angle_gamma   90.00
#
_symmetry.space_group_name_H-M   'P 1'
#
loop_
_entity.id
_entity.type
_entity.pdbx_description
1 polymer ?
#
loop_
_entity_poly.entity_id
_entity_poly.type
_entity_poly.pdbx_seq_one_letter_code
_entity_poly.pdbx_strand_id
1 'polypeptide(L)'
;IRTRLVGSEMCIRDRFYLILAAIGAATAALFWRLFGASLVMLVAGFLAESGEMDDGLTWPLFAIGVAAWIYIIYEIWAGEAKENVSGASEGTQFAFKAMAIILTVGWAIYPIGFIMGEGGDSGDIEMLNILYNIADVVNKTAFGMMVWYAATMDTKAARSEAVSYTHLTLPTRKLV
;
A
#
# COMPACT_ATOMS: atom_id res chain seq x y z
N ILE A 1 -7.74 19.86 9.38
CA ILE A 1 -8.10 18.61 8.66
C ILE A 1 -6.92 18.11 7.82
N ARG A 2 -6.09 19.00 7.21
CA ARG A 2 -4.97 18.65 6.33
C ARG A 2 -3.82 17.84 6.98
N THR A 3 -3.57 17.98 8.26
CA THR A 3 -2.48 17.29 8.98
C THR A 3 -2.72 15.79 9.24
N ARG A 4 -3.94 15.29 9.09
CA ARG A 4 -4.25 13.87 9.30
C ARG A 4 -3.92 12.97 8.10
N LEU A 5 -3.90 13.52 6.89
CA LEU A 5 -3.60 12.77 5.66
C LEU A 5 -2.14 12.29 5.62
N VAL A 6 -1.19 13.14 5.95
CA VAL A 6 0.24 12.82 5.91
C VAL A 6 0.61 11.66 6.86
N GLY A 7 0.02 11.60 8.04
CA GLY A 7 0.31 10.55 9.02
C GLY A 7 -0.21 9.17 8.62
N SER A 8 -1.30 9.08 7.87
CA SER A 8 -1.93 7.82 7.52
C SER A 8 -1.28 7.14 6.31
N GLU A 9 -0.75 7.91 5.37
CA GLU A 9 -0.06 7.37 4.18
C GLU A 9 1.35 6.86 4.51
N MET A 10 2.03 7.46 5.48
CA MET A 10 3.26 6.90 6.03
C MET A 10 3.04 5.50 6.61
N CYS A 11 1.92 5.25 7.30
CA CYS A 11 1.61 3.93 7.86
C CYS A 11 1.39 2.84 6.80
N ILE A 12 0.83 3.15 5.63
CA ILE A 12 0.61 2.16 4.55
C ILE A 12 1.95 1.75 3.93
N ARG A 13 2.84 2.70 3.72
CA ARG A 13 4.17 2.48 3.17
C ARG A 13 5.07 1.67 4.10
N ASP A 14 5.06 1.98 5.39
CA ASP A 14 5.82 1.24 6.40
C ASP A 14 5.35 -0.23 6.48
N ARG A 15 4.06 -0.49 6.27
CA ARG A 15 3.52 -1.85 6.24
C ARG A 15 3.95 -2.64 5.00
N PHE A 16 4.05 -2.01 3.83
CA PHE A 16 4.61 -2.64 2.64
C PHE A 16 6.07 -3.04 2.85
N TYR A 17 6.86 -2.12 3.41
CA TYR A 17 8.25 -2.40 3.76
C TYR A 17 8.37 -3.51 4.83
N LEU A 18 7.54 -3.47 5.87
CA LEU A 18 7.56 -4.50 6.92
C LEU A 18 7.23 -5.89 6.39
N ILE A 19 6.31 -6.01 5.43
CA ILE A 19 6.01 -7.28 4.79
C ILE A 19 7.20 -7.75 3.96
N LEU A 20 7.81 -6.89 3.15
CA LEU A 20 9.01 -7.22 2.39
C LEU A 20 10.21 -7.51 3.31
N ALA A 21 10.33 -6.80 4.42
CA ALA A 21 11.37 -7.04 5.42
C ALA A 21 11.17 -8.37 6.17
N ALA A 22 9.94 -8.74 6.48
CA ALA A 22 9.61 -10.00 7.16
C ALA A 22 9.98 -11.24 6.33
N ILE A 23 10.00 -11.13 5.01
CA ILE A 23 10.43 -12.21 4.09
C ILE A 23 11.92 -12.12 3.70
N GLY A 24 12.68 -11.19 4.30
CA GLY A 24 14.10 -10.99 3.97
C GLY A 24 14.36 -10.46 2.55
N ALA A 25 13.31 -10.04 1.85
CA ALA A 25 13.33 -9.63 0.45
C ALA A 25 13.43 -8.10 0.25
N ALA A 26 13.40 -7.32 1.34
CA ALA A 26 13.51 -5.87 1.27
C ALA A 26 14.98 -5.45 1.13
N THR A 27 15.37 -5.06 -0.07
CA THR A 27 16.65 -4.36 -0.22
C THR A 27 16.52 -2.92 0.25
N ALA A 28 17.58 -2.38 0.87
CA ALA A 28 17.61 -0.97 1.26
C ALA A 28 17.38 -0.04 0.05
N ALA A 29 17.84 -0.45 -1.12
CA ALA A 29 17.65 0.29 -2.36
C ALA A 29 16.18 0.37 -2.77
N LEU A 30 15.43 -0.72 -2.69
CA LEU A 30 13.99 -0.74 -2.97
C LEU A 30 13.22 0.16 -2.00
N PHE A 31 13.58 0.08 -0.70
CA PHE A 31 12.98 0.96 0.31
C PHE A 31 13.16 2.43 -0.04
N TRP A 32 14.40 2.87 -0.33
CA TRP A 32 14.67 4.27 -0.61
C TRP A 32 14.03 4.76 -1.91
N ARG A 33 13.93 3.89 -2.92
CA ARG A 33 13.20 4.21 -4.17
C ARG A 33 11.71 4.42 -3.93
N LEU A 34 11.05 3.51 -3.24
CA LEU A 34 9.62 3.62 -2.91
C LEU A 34 9.37 4.79 -1.95
N PHE A 35 10.27 5.01 -0.98
CA PHE A 35 10.19 6.14 -0.06
C PHE A 35 10.31 7.47 -0.78
N GLY A 36 11.32 7.62 -1.62
CA GLY A 36 11.54 8.84 -2.39
C GLY A 36 10.38 9.15 -3.34
N ALA A 37 9.90 8.13 -4.08
CA ALA A 37 8.75 8.29 -4.97
C ALA A 37 7.49 8.69 -4.20
N SER A 38 7.22 8.08 -3.04
CA SER A 38 6.07 8.45 -2.19
C SER A 38 6.18 9.87 -1.65
N LEU A 39 7.39 10.29 -1.26
CA LEU A 39 7.61 11.66 -0.79
C LEU A 39 7.37 12.69 -1.91
N VAL A 40 7.89 12.41 -3.11
CA VAL A 40 7.64 13.27 -4.29
C VAL A 40 6.15 13.33 -4.60
N MET A 41 5.46 12.19 -4.63
CA MET A 41 4.02 12.12 -4.88
C MET A 41 3.22 12.97 -3.88
N LEU A 42 3.52 12.84 -2.59
CA LEU A 42 2.83 13.56 -1.52
C LEU A 42 3.09 15.07 -1.56
N VAL A 43 4.35 15.46 -1.70
CA VAL A 43 4.72 16.90 -1.72
C VAL A 43 4.15 17.56 -2.97
N ALA A 44 4.32 16.95 -4.14
CA ALA A 44 3.80 17.49 -5.39
C ALA A 44 2.26 17.57 -5.39
N GLY A 45 1.57 16.52 -4.91
CA GLY A 45 0.12 16.53 -4.78
C GLY A 45 -0.38 17.58 -3.79
N PHE A 46 0.26 17.70 -2.62
CA PHE A 46 -0.09 18.71 -1.63
C PHE A 46 0.08 20.13 -2.17
N LEU A 47 1.19 20.41 -2.86
CA LEU A 47 1.44 21.73 -3.44
C LEU A 47 0.45 22.05 -4.57
N ALA A 48 0.08 21.05 -5.39
CA ALA A 48 -0.93 21.21 -6.44
C ALA A 48 -2.31 21.55 -5.87
N GLU A 49 -2.72 20.93 -4.72
CA GLU A 49 -4.02 21.17 -4.08
C GLU A 49 -4.04 22.36 -3.13
N SER A 50 -2.90 22.89 -2.72
CA SER A 50 -2.83 23.95 -1.69
C SER A 50 -3.45 25.26 -2.12
N GLY A 51 -3.54 25.53 -3.44
CA GLY A 51 -4.00 26.80 -4.00
C GLY A 51 -3.08 27.99 -3.68
N GLU A 52 -1.88 27.72 -3.13
CA GLU A 52 -0.88 28.75 -2.83
C GLU A 52 0.10 29.00 -3.99
N MET A 53 0.08 28.12 -4.99
CA MET A 53 0.92 28.21 -6.18
C MET A 53 0.16 28.92 -7.31
N ASP A 54 0.93 29.60 -8.19
CA ASP A 54 0.38 30.18 -9.40
C ASP A 54 -0.28 29.08 -10.26
N ASP A 55 -1.41 29.40 -10.92
CA ASP A 55 -2.18 28.49 -11.77
C ASP A 55 -1.31 27.75 -12.81
N GLY A 56 -0.21 28.36 -13.25
CA GLY A 56 0.76 27.77 -14.16
C GLY A 56 1.58 26.61 -13.57
N LEU A 57 1.65 26.49 -12.25
CA LEU A 57 2.45 25.46 -11.57
C LEU A 57 1.62 24.27 -11.07
N THR A 58 0.31 24.47 -10.91
CA THR A 58 -0.63 23.43 -10.41
C THR A 58 -0.60 22.18 -11.28
N TRP A 59 -0.78 22.31 -12.59
CA TRP A 59 -0.77 21.18 -13.52
C TRP A 59 0.58 20.46 -13.63
N PRO A 60 1.74 21.15 -13.71
CA PRO A 60 3.03 20.48 -13.63
C PRO A 60 3.26 19.72 -12.34
N LEU A 61 2.88 20.27 -11.19
CA LEU A 61 3.00 19.58 -9.89
C LEU A 61 2.09 18.34 -9.82
N PHE A 62 0.86 18.45 -10.28
CA PHE A 62 -0.05 17.32 -10.40
C PHE A 62 0.56 16.22 -11.29
N ALA A 63 1.09 16.57 -12.45
CA ALA A 63 1.71 15.61 -13.36
C ALA A 63 2.92 14.90 -12.72
N ILE A 64 3.74 15.60 -11.95
CA ILE A 64 4.86 15.04 -11.19
C ILE A 64 4.34 14.03 -10.14
N GLY A 65 3.30 14.39 -9.40
CA GLY A 65 2.67 13.51 -8.41
C GLY A 65 2.13 12.23 -9.04
N VAL A 66 1.41 12.34 -10.15
CA VAL A 66 0.89 11.19 -10.90
C VAL A 66 2.02 10.33 -11.47
N ALA A 67 3.08 10.93 -12.01
CA ALA A 67 4.24 10.18 -12.51
C ALA A 67 4.93 9.38 -11.40
N ALA A 68 5.08 9.97 -10.21
CA ALA A 68 5.63 9.27 -9.06
C ALA A 68 4.73 8.11 -8.59
N TRP A 69 3.40 8.27 -8.64
CA TRP A 69 2.45 7.20 -8.35
C TRP A 69 2.54 6.05 -9.38
N ILE A 70 2.60 6.36 -10.67
CA ILE A 70 2.78 5.37 -11.74
C ILE A 70 4.11 4.62 -11.56
N TYR A 71 5.17 5.30 -11.15
CA TYR A 71 6.46 4.67 -10.84
C TYR A 71 6.33 3.67 -9.68
N ILE A 72 5.61 4.02 -8.61
CA ILE A 72 5.34 3.09 -7.50
C ILE A 72 4.57 1.86 -7.99
N ILE A 73 3.53 2.05 -8.82
CA ILE A 73 2.78 0.94 -9.44
C ILE A 73 3.71 0.06 -10.26
N TYR A 74 4.59 0.63 -11.07
CA TYR A 74 5.55 -0.12 -11.86
C TYR A 74 6.46 -0.98 -10.98
N GLU A 75 7.04 -0.42 -9.93
CA GLU A 75 7.90 -1.18 -8.98
C GLU A 75 7.15 -2.35 -8.32
N ILE A 76 5.88 -2.17 -7.99
CA ILE A 76 5.06 -3.21 -7.36
C ILE A 76 4.67 -4.30 -8.35
N TRP A 77 4.29 -3.95 -9.59
CA TRP A 77 3.76 -4.93 -10.55
C TRP A 77 4.81 -5.54 -11.48
N ALA A 78 5.87 -4.84 -11.77
CA ALA A 78 6.89 -5.25 -12.74
C ALA A 78 8.34 -5.10 -12.23
N GLY A 79 8.55 -4.46 -11.09
CA GLY A 79 9.86 -4.22 -10.51
C GLY A 79 10.31 -5.28 -9.50
N GLU A 80 11.37 -4.95 -8.79
CA GLU A 80 12.05 -5.79 -7.79
C GLU A 80 11.11 -6.29 -6.68
N ALA A 81 10.10 -5.49 -6.32
CA ALA A 81 9.13 -5.87 -5.28
C ALA A 81 8.35 -7.14 -5.63
N LYS A 82 7.94 -7.30 -6.90
CA LYS A 82 7.25 -8.50 -7.38
C LYS A 82 8.15 -9.73 -7.37
N GLU A 83 9.39 -9.59 -7.82
CA GLU A 83 10.35 -10.71 -7.86
C GLU A 83 10.63 -11.22 -6.44
N ASN A 84 10.85 -10.32 -5.51
CA ASN A 84 11.15 -10.64 -4.12
C ASN A 84 10.01 -11.37 -3.42
N VAL A 85 8.76 -11.07 -3.74
CA VAL A 85 7.58 -11.72 -3.13
C VAL A 85 7.34 -13.13 -3.68
N SER A 86 7.85 -13.48 -4.85
CA SER A 86 7.62 -14.79 -5.46
C SER A 86 8.11 -15.98 -4.61
N GLY A 87 9.11 -15.77 -3.75
CA GLY A 87 9.64 -16.76 -2.81
C GLY A 87 8.98 -16.76 -1.42
N ALA A 88 7.98 -15.90 -1.18
CA ALA A 88 7.31 -15.78 0.10
C ALA A 88 6.20 -16.84 0.30
N SER A 89 5.68 -16.93 1.55
CA SER A 89 4.52 -17.77 1.86
C SER A 89 3.29 -17.39 1.02
N GLU A 90 2.36 -18.33 0.83
CA GLU A 90 1.11 -18.09 0.08
C GLU A 90 0.30 -16.93 0.68
N GLY A 91 0.25 -16.85 2.03
CA GLY A 91 -0.43 -15.75 2.72
C GLY A 91 0.19 -14.40 2.42
N THR A 92 1.53 -14.33 2.43
CA THR A 92 2.26 -13.11 2.09
C THR A 92 2.08 -12.71 0.63
N GLN A 93 2.13 -13.67 -0.31
CA GLN A 93 1.88 -13.40 -1.73
C GLN A 93 0.46 -12.89 -1.98
N PHE A 94 -0.53 -13.49 -1.30
CA PHE A 94 -1.92 -13.03 -1.37
C PHE A 94 -2.07 -11.61 -0.85
N ALA A 95 -1.52 -11.31 0.34
CA ALA A 95 -1.56 -9.96 0.90
C ALA A 95 -0.90 -8.93 -0.01
N PHE A 96 0.27 -9.25 -0.55
CA PHE A 96 0.97 -8.36 -1.47
C PHE A 96 0.12 -8.03 -2.70
N LYS A 97 -0.48 -9.03 -3.35
CA LYS A 97 -1.34 -8.83 -4.52
C LYS A 97 -2.58 -7.99 -4.17
N ALA A 98 -3.24 -8.30 -3.04
CA ALA A 98 -4.41 -7.55 -2.60
C ALA A 98 -4.08 -6.08 -2.31
N MET A 99 -2.97 -5.82 -1.61
CA MET A 99 -2.51 -4.47 -1.33
C MET A 99 -2.09 -3.72 -2.60
N ALA A 100 -1.45 -4.40 -3.56
CA ALA A 100 -1.10 -3.83 -4.86
C ALA A 100 -2.35 -3.38 -5.63
N ILE A 101 -3.43 -4.16 -5.61
CA ILE A 101 -4.71 -3.79 -6.22
C ILE A 101 -5.33 -2.60 -5.51
N ILE A 102 -5.38 -2.60 -4.18
CA ILE A 102 -5.92 -1.48 -3.38
C ILE A 102 -5.15 -0.19 -3.68
N LEU A 103 -3.81 -0.25 -3.73
CA LEU A 103 -2.98 0.90 -4.05
C LEU A 103 -3.19 1.39 -5.49
N THR A 104 -3.34 0.49 -6.44
CA THR A 104 -3.52 0.86 -7.84
C THR A 104 -4.91 1.43 -8.11
N VAL A 105 -5.96 0.73 -7.67
CA VAL A 105 -7.36 1.08 -7.96
C VAL A 105 -7.89 2.09 -6.94
N GLY A 106 -7.62 1.86 -5.66
CA GLY A 106 -8.12 2.71 -4.58
C GLY A 106 -7.50 4.11 -4.59
N TRP A 107 -6.26 4.23 -5.02
CA TRP A 107 -5.60 5.54 -5.11
C TRP A 107 -5.86 6.28 -6.42
N ALA A 108 -6.34 5.60 -7.45
CA ALA A 108 -6.76 6.26 -8.70
C ALA A 108 -7.87 7.30 -8.49
N ILE A 109 -8.62 7.17 -7.40
CA ILE A 109 -9.71 8.11 -7.07
C ILE A 109 -9.19 9.54 -6.82
N TYR A 110 -7.97 9.70 -6.29
CA TYR A 110 -7.41 11.02 -5.98
C TYR A 110 -7.06 11.83 -7.24
N PRO A 111 -6.27 11.32 -8.20
CA PRO A 111 -6.02 12.05 -9.44
C PRO A 111 -7.28 12.26 -10.27
N ILE A 112 -8.24 11.33 -10.28
CA ILE A 112 -9.52 11.50 -10.97
C ILE A 112 -10.32 12.62 -10.32
N GLY A 113 -10.41 12.63 -8.99
CA GLY A 113 -11.11 13.66 -8.25
C GLY A 113 -10.48 15.05 -8.42
N PHE A 114 -9.13 15.14 -8.44
CA PHE A 114 -8.44 16.40 -8.74
C PHE A 114 -8.86 16.98 -10.10
N ILE A 115 -8.82 16.15 -11.16
CA ILE A 115 -9.22 16.56 -12.51
C ILE A 115 -10.69 17.02 -12.56
N MET A 116 -11.58 16.34 -11.83
CA MET A 116 -13.00 16.72 -11.75
C MET A 116 -13.23 17.98 -10.92
N GLY A 117 -12.43 18.21 -9.89
CA GLY A 117 -12.55 19.37 -8.97
C GLY A 117 -11.98 20.66 -9.52
N GLU A 118 -11.01 20.60 -10.44
CA GLU A 118 -10.28 21.77 -10.95
C GLU A 118 -11.18 22.75 -11.79
N GLY A 119 -12.35 22.35 -12.19
CA GLY A 119 -13.30 23.21 -12.88
C GLY A 119 -14.67 23.26 -12.22
N GLY A 120 -14.82 22.70 -11.02
CA GLY A 120 -16.08 22.55 -10.32
C GLY A 120 -16.47 23.75 -9.46
N ASP A 121 -17.77 23.90 -9.23
CA ASP A 121 -18.32 24.84 -8.26
C ASP A 121 -18.03 24.37 -6.81
N SER A 122 -18.22 25.24 -5.84
CA SER A 122 -17.96 24.95 -4.42
C SER A 122 -18.69 23.71 -3.87
N GLY A 123 -19.86 23.37 -4.46
CA GLY A 123 -20.60 22.17 -4.13
C GLY A 123 -19.94 20.87 -4.62
N ASP A 124 -19.29 20.92 -5.77
CA ASP A 124 -18.54 19.80 -6.33
C ASP A 124 -17.29 19.51 -5.50
N ILE A 125 -16.61 20.54 -4.99
CA ILE A 125 -15.46 20.42 -4.10
C ILE A 125 -15.87 19.77 -2.75
N GLU A 126 -17.03 20.12 -2.20
CA GLU A 126 -17.52 19.52 -0.97
C GLU A 126 -17.84 18.03 -1.16
N MET A 127 -18.49 17.68 -2.26
CA MET A 127 -18.78 16.29 -2.64
C MET A 127 -17.50 15.47 -2.82
N LEU A 128 -16.46 16.04 -3.46
CA LEU A 128 -15.17 15.39 -3.62
C LEU A 128 -14.46 15.15 -2.29
N ASN A 129 -14.52 16.10 -1.36
CA ASN A 129 -13.96 15.92 -0.03
C ASN A 129 -14.65 14.77 0.75
N ILE A 130 -15.98 14.63 0.62
CA ILE A 130 -16.72 13.50 1.19
C ILE A 130 -16.27 12.19 0.54
N LEU A 131 -16.16 12.14 -0.76
CA LEU A 131 -15.72 10.97 -1.53
C LEU A 131 -14.31 10.53 -1.11
N TYR A 132 -13.37 11.47 -0.98
CA TYR A 132 -12.01 11.20 -0.52
C TYR A 132 -11.99 10.63 0.90
N ASN A 133 -12.79 11.17 1.82
CA ASN A 133 -12.87 10.66 3.18
C ASN A 133 -13.42 9.22 3.22
N ILE A 134 -14.43 8.91 2.42
CA ILE A 134 -14.99 7.56 2.30
C ILE A 134 -13.94 6.61 1.70
N ALA A 135 -13.30 7.02 0.60
CA ALA A 135 -12.26 6.23 -0.04
C ALA A 135 -11.10 5.93 0.93
N ASP A 136 -10.71 6.89 1.74
CA ASP A 136 -9.68 6.74 2.77
C ASP A 136 -10.05 5.67 3.79
N VAL A 137 -11.27 5.73 4.33
CA VAL A 137 -11.74 4.73 5.31
C VAL A 137 -11.77 3.34 4.68
N VAL A 138 -12.29 3.21 3.46
CA VAL A 138 -12.38 1.93 2.74
C VAL A 138 -10.99 1.38 2.45
N ASN A 139 -10.11 2.17 1.85
CA ASN A 139 -8.76 1.74 1.48
C ASN A 139 -7.94 1.31 2.70
N LYS A 140 -7.97 2.09 3.79
CA LYS A 140 -7.23 1.78 5.03
C LYS A 140 -7.76 0.55 5.73
N THR A 141 -9.10 0.39 5.79
CA THR A 141 -9.73 -0.78 6.39
C THR A 141 -9.43 -2.03 5.57
N ALA A 142 -9.62 -1.98 4.23
CA ALA A 142 -9.32 -3.09 3.35
C ALA A 142 -7.85 -3.52 3.44
N PHE A 143 -6.93 -2.55 3.45
CA PHE A 143 -5.50 -2.82 3.63
C PHE A 143 -5.19 -3.53 4.95
N GLY A 144 -5.74 -3.03 6.07
CA GLY A 144 -5.57 -3.65 7.38
C GLY A 144 -6.14 -5.07 7.45
N MET A 145 -7.30 -5.31 6.83
CA MET A 145 -7.92 -6.63 6.76
C MET A 145 -7.09 -7.62 5.94
N MET A 146 -6.48 -7.19 4.83
CA MET A 146 -5.62 -8.06 4.02
C MET A 146 -4.36 -8.49 4.77
N VAL A 147 -3.72 -7.57 5.51
CA VAL A 147 -2.57 -7.89 6.36
C VAL A 147 -2.95 -8.89 7.47
N TRP A 148 -4.07 -8.65 8.14
CA TRP A 148 -4.58 -9.55 9.17
C TRP A 148 -4.90 -10.94 8.61
N TYR A 149 -5.56 -10.99 7.46
CA TYR A 149 -5.90 -12.26 6.80
C TYR A 149 -4.65 -13.07 6.43
N ALA A 150 -3.64 -12.42 5.83
CA ALA A 150 -2.36 -13.07 5.52
C ALA A 150 -1.67 -13.63 6.76
N ALA A 151 -1.61 -12.87 7.84
CA ALA A 151 -1.01 -13.32 9.10
C ALA A 151 -1.76 -14.54 9.67
N THR A 152 -3.08 -14.61 9.51
CA THR A 152 -3.87 -15.78 9.94
C THR A 152 -3.62 -17.01 9.08
N MET A 153 -3.42 -16.85 7.76
CA MET A 153 -3.06 -17.95 6.85
C MET A 153 -1.70 -18.53 7.23
N ASP A 154 -0.68 -17.72 7.41
CA ASP A 154 0.66 -18.14 7.75
C ASP A 154 0.70 -18.82 9.14
N THR A 155 -0.06 -18.31 10.11
CA THR A 155 -0.18 -18.92 11.43
C THR A 155 -0.83 -20.30 11.37
N LYS A 156 -1.86 -20.49 10.52
CA LYS A 156 -2.51 -21.78 10.33
C LYS A 156 -1.56 -22.78 9.68
N ALA A 157 -0.82 -22.37 8.66
CA ALA A 157 0.16 -23.20 7.98
C ALA A 157 1.25 -23.68 8.95
N ALA A 158 1.84 -22.77 9.72
CA ALA A 158 2.86 -23.10 10.74
C ALA A 158 2.34 -24.05 11.82
N ARG A 159 1.09 -23.89 12.27
CA ARG A 159 0.48 -24.81 13.24
C ARG A 159 0.27 -26.21 12.66
N SER A 160 -0.19 -26.31 11.43
CA SER A 160 -0.39 -27.58 10.73
C SER A 160 0.93 -28.35 10.60
N GLU A 161 1.99 -27.65 10.24
CA GLU A 161 3.33 -28.20 10.13
C GLU A 161 3.86 -28.69 11.50
N ALA A 162 3.74 -27.90 12.55
CA ALA A 162 4.14 -28.26 13.90
C ALA A 162 3.40 -29.50 14.42
N VAL A 163 2.10 -29.62 14.16
CA VAL A 163 1.31 -30.82 14.53
C VAL A 163 1.80 -32.06 13.78
N SER A 164 2.12 -31.95 12.49
CA SER A 164 2.67 -33.05 11.71
C SER A 164 3.99 -33.57 12.29
N TYR A 165 4.90 -32.67 12.69
CA TYR A 165 6.16 -33.06 13.32
C TYR A 165 5.97 -33.76 14.66
N THR A 166 5.03 -33.33 15.50
CA THR A 166 4.78 -33.97 16.79
C THR A 166 4.26 -35.40 16.64
N HIS A 167 3.46 -35.66 15.60
CA HIS A 167 2.99 -37.03 15.32
C HIS A 167 4.10 -37.95 14.80
N LEU A 168 5.08 -37.44 14.07
CA LEU A 168 6.20 -38.20 13.53
C LEU A 168 7.27 -38.51 14.58
N THR A 169 7.40 -37.69 15.62
CA THR A 169 8.44 -37.80 16.65
C THR A 169 7.99 -38.43 17.96
N LEU A 170 6.72 -38.81 18.10
CA LEU A 170 6.28 -39.56 19.27
C LEU A 170 6.98 -40.95 19.25
N PRO A 171 7.91 -41.22 20.22
CA PRO A 171 8.49 -42.52 20.30
C PRO A 171 7.39 -43.54 20.65
N THR A 172 7.19 -44.52 19.79
CA THR A 172 6.45 -45.70 20.16
C THR A 172 7.17 -46.42 21.31
N ARG A 173 6.89 -45.98 22.54
CA ARG A 173 7.36 -46.69 23.72
C ARG A 173 6.67 -48.06 23.67
N LYS A 174 7.39 -49.07 23.18
CA LYS A 174 7.01 -50.46 23.44
C LYS A 174 7.00 -50.65 24.94
N LEU A 175 5.82 -50.71 25.52
CA LEU A 175 5.64 -51.27 26.85
C LEU A 175 5.91 -52.79 26.73
N VAL A 176 7.06 -53.22 27.24
CA VAL A 176 7.36 -54.60 27.50
C VAL A 176 6.86 -54.93 28.90
#